data_12dcf7d3bd9883fce917633e1cdeef74
#
_entry.id   12dcf7d3bd9883fce917633e1cdeef74
#
_cell.length_a   1.000
_cell.length_b   1.000
_cell.length_c   1.000
_cell.angle_alpha   90.00
_cell.angle_beta   90.00
_cell.angle_gamma   90.00
#
_symmetry.space_group_name_H-M   'P 1'
#
loop_
_entity.id
_entity.type
_entity.pdbx_description
1 polymer ?
#
loop_
_entity_poly.entity_id
_entity_poly.type
_entity_poly.pdbx_seq_one_letter_code
_entity_poly.pdbx_strand_id
1 'polypeptide(L)'
;MTQSTQDKPIENSETPYSNINQGIFFALIGTALFSIKPVFIKLAYQFGGDAVSIMALRAFSSVPIYIIMMFWLLRKTENRTNFKRYGVAASTVGILGYYLASYLDIAAMAYISAQLERLLIFLFPSFVVLISWIVLKQTPVKGTFKAIFLGYIGVALIVFHDMNNIGNNILLGSGLAVASAFIFACYLIMSKKLISQMGSQLFTCIGMGSAGIVILIQSQWQGIDVITLDPQLIGLGIALGIFCTVLPSFFVAAAMQKLTPSQLSLTSNVGPAITAVFAITILSEPFTWFHAIGMVFVVYSVVSMKKRE
;
A
#
# COMPACT_ATOMS: atom_id res chain seq x y z
N MET A 1 -48.33 14.52 -45.11
CA MET A 1 -47.46 13.44 -44.59
C MET A 1 -46.57 14.03 -43.54
N THR A 2 -46.99 13.91 -42.31
CA THR A 2 -46.34 14.45 -41.12
C THR A 2 -45.47 13.33 -40.50
N GLN A 3 -44.15 13.46 -40.56
CA GLN A 3 -43.23 12.55 -39.84
C GLN A 3 -43.19 12.90 -38.35
N SER A 4 -43.64 11.95 -37.54
CA SER A 4 -43.49 11.98 -36.09
C SER A 4 -42.04 11.69 -35.72
N THR A 5 -41.37 12.67 -35.16
CA THR A 5 -40.11 12.50 -34.45
C THR A 5 -40.35 11.71 -33.14
N GLN A 6 -39.89 10.47 -33.08
CA GLN A 6 -39.82 9.70 -31.89
C GLN A 6 -38.73 10.29 -30.99
N ASP A 7 -39.14 10.83 -29.82
CA ASP A 7 -38.24 11.18 -28.73
C ASP A 7 -37.58 9.90 -28.19
N LYS A 8 -36.26 9.76 -28.39
CA LYS A 8 -35.45 8.79 -27.66
C LYS A 8 -35.36 9.21 -26.19
N PRO A 9 -35.54 8.28 -25.24
CA PRO A 9 -35.32 8.58 -23.82
C PRO A 9 -33.88 9.06 -23.62
N ILE A 10 -33.74 10.16 -22.91
CA ILE A 10 -32.44 10.70 -22.46
C ILE A 10 -31.83 9.67 -21.51
N GLU A 11 -30.80 9.00 -22.00
CA GLU A 11 -29.96 8.12 -21.22
C GLU A 11 -29.36 8.95 -20.06
N ASN A 12 -29.64 8.55 -18.82
CA ASN A 12 -29.17 9.22 -17.62
C ASN A 12 -27.64 9.35 -17.66
N SER A 13 -27.14 10.48 -18.15
CA SER A 13 -25.73 10.85 -18.01
C SER A 13 -25.48 11.09 -16.51
N GLU A 14 -24.90 10.10 -15.84
CA GLU A 14 -24.38 10.30 -14.47
C GLU A 14 -23.51 11.56 -14.47
N THR A 15 -23.86 12.51 -13.63
CA THR A 15 -23.15 13.79 -13.57
C THR A 15 -21.68 13.53 -13.18
N PRO A 16 -20.70 14.27 -13.75
CA PRO A 16 -19.27 14.09 -13.44
C PRO A 16 -18.94 14.12 -11.96
N TYR A 17 -19.73 14.86 -11.17
CA TYR A 17 -19.60 14.96 -9.71
C TYR A 17 -19.96 13.67 -8.95
N SER A 18 -20.93 12.88 -9.42
CA SER A 18 -21.28 11.58 -8.83
C SER A 18 -20.11 10.60 -8.88
N ASN A 19 -19.40 10.59 -9.99
CA ASN A 19 -18.26 9.70 -10.21
C ASN A 19 -17.05 10.02 -9.32
N ILE A 20 -16.78 11.31 -9.04
CA ILE A 20 -15.68 11.75 -8.18
C ILE A 20 -15.98 11.38 -6.72
N ASN A 21 -17.20 11.63 -6.24
CA ASN A 21 -17.60 11.31 -4.85
C ASN A 21 -17.51 9.81 -4.58
N GLN A 22 -17.92 8.97 -5.52
CA GLN A 22 -17.74 7.51 -5.41
C GLN A 22 -16.26 7.12 -5.40
N GLY A 23 -15.42 7.78 -6.20
CA GLY A 23 -13.99 7.59 -6.20
C GLY A 23 -13.35 7.91 -4.85
N ILE A 24 -13.73 9.05 -4.24
CA ILE A 24 -13.29 9.46 -2.90
C ILE A 24 -13.75 8.45 -1.85
N PHE A 25 -14.99 7.99 -1.91
CA PHE A 25 -15.52 6.98 -0.99
C PHE A 25 -14.72 5.68 -1.06
N PHE A 26 -14.45 5.15 -2.26
CA PHE A 26 -13.62 3.97 -2.43
C PHE A 26 -12.18 4.18 -1.95
N ALA A 27 -11.61 5.36 -2.20
CA ALA A 27 -10.28 5.71 -1.73
C ALA A 27 -10.20 5.75 -0.20
N LEU A 28 -11.21 6.32 0.48
CA LEU A 28 -11.29 6.36 1.94
C LEU A 28 -11.41 4.96 2.55
N ILE A 29 -12.28 4.09 2.01
CA ILE A 29 -12.40 2.71 2.49
C ILE A 29 -11.08 1.97 2.28
N GLY A 30 -10.49 2.04 1.08
CA GLY A 30 -9.21 1.40 0.81
C GLY A 30 -8.10 1.89 1.75
N THR A 31 -8.05 3.20 1.99
CA THR A 31 -7.08 3.80 2.92
C THR A 31 -7.31 3.35 4.37
N ALA A 32 -8.55 3.31 4.84
CA ALA A 32 -8.87 2.85 6.18
C ALA A 32 -8.45 1.39 6.39
N LEU A 33 -8.78 0.51 5.45
CA LEU A 33 -8.40 -0.90 5.49
C LEU A 33 -6.87 -1.09 5.45
N PHE A 34 -6.15 -0.33 4.63
CA PHE A 34 -4.68 -0.34 4.66
C PHE A 34 -4.10 0.23 5.95
N SER A 35 -4.79 1.15 6.58
CA SER A 35 -4.29 1.83 7.78
C SER A 35 -4.36 0.96 9.04
N ILE A 36 -5.23 -0.05 9.06
CA ILE A 36 -5.30 -1.02 10.17
C ILE A 36 -4.26 -2.14 10.05
N LYS A 37 -3.65 -2.32 8.87
CA LYS A 37 -2.65 -3.37 8.59
C LYS A 37 -1.51 -3.41 9.63
N PRO A 38 -0.82 -2.29 9.97
CA PRO A 38 0.25 -2.30 10.95
C PRO A 38 -0.20 -2.81 12.31
N VAL A 39 -1.41 -2.45 12.74
CA VAL A 39 -1.97 -2.90 14.02
C VAL A 39 -2.16 -4.41 14.04
N PHE A 40 -2.73 -4.99 12.98
CA PHE A 40 -2.90 -6.44 12.86
C PHE A 40 -1.57 -7.19 12.82
N ILE A 41 -0.55 -6.62 12.18
CA ILE A 41 0.80 -7.20 12.15
C ILE A 41 1.40 -7.18 13.57
N LYS A 42 1.27 -6.08 14.31
CA LYS A 42 1.76 -6.01 15.69
C LYS A 42 1.06 -7.02 16.60
N LEU A 43 -0.24 -7.19 16.45
CA LEU A 43 -0.98 -8.26 17.16
C LEU A 43 -0.46 -9.65 16.77
N ALA A 44 -0.22 -9.90 15.48
CA ALA A 44 0.32 -11.17 15.02
C ALA A 44 1.70 -11.48 15.62
N TYR A 45 2.56 -10.48 15.81
CA TYR A 45 3.82 -10.62 16.54
C TYR A 45 3.60 -11.00 18.01
N GLN A 46 2.58 -10.44 18.69
CA GLN A 46 2.25 -10.79 20.07
C GLN A 46 1.81 -12.25 20.23
N PHE A 47 1.23 -12.86 19.18
CA PHE A 47 0.86 -14.28 19.15
C PHE A 47 1.95 -15.19 18.56
N GLY A 48 3.22 -14.76 18.65
CA GLY A 48 4.38 -15.56 18.26
C GLY A 48 4.66 -15.61 16.77
N GLY A 49 3.99 -14.78 15.97
CA GLY A 49 4.30 -14.65 14.54
C GLY A 49 5.67 -14.02 14.32
N ASP A 50 6.31 -14.40 13.22
CA ASP A 50 7.46 -13.72 12.64
C ASP A 50 7.11 -13.15 11.25
N ALA A 51 8.05 -12.44 10.63
CA ALA A 51 7.77 -11.78 9.35
C ALA A 51 7.34 -12.79 8.26
N VAL A 52 7.93 -13.99 8.24
CA VAL A 52 7.65 -14.98 7.19
C VAL A 52 6.34 -15.70 7.45
N SER A 53 6.05 -16.11 8.70
CA SER A 53 4.78 -16.76 9.06
C SER A 53 3.58 -15.82 8.83
N ILE A 54 3.70 -14.54 9.21
CA ILE A 54 2.67 -13.52 8.97
C ILE A 54 2.44 -13.34 7.45
N MET A 55 3.52 -13.25 6.66
CA MET A 55 3.41 -13.15 5.20
C MET A 55 2.81 -14.41 4.59
N ALA A 56 3.19 -15.59 5.07
CA ALA A 56 2.67 -16.87 4.58
C ALA A 56 1.17 -17.00 4.81
N LEU A 57 0.69 -16.71 6.02
CA LEU A 57 -0.74 -16.72 6.35
C LEU A 57 -1.54 -15.73 5.51
N ARG A 58 -1.00 -14.51 5.33
CA ARG A 58 -1.59 -13.50 4.45
C ARG A 58 -1.63 -13.97 3.00
N ALA A 59 -0.56 -14.60 2.49
CA ALA A 59 -0.50 -15.13 1.14
C ALA A 59 -1.45 -16.31 0.95
N PHE A 60 -1.51 -17.21 1.91
CA PHE A 60 -2.38 -18.39 1.89
C PHE A 60 -3.86 -18.01 1.70
N SER A 61 -4.31 -16.93 2.35
CA SER A 61 -5.69 -16.44 2.22
C SER A 61 -5.92 -15.57 0.98
N SER A 62 -4.92 -14.81 0.50
CA SER A 62 -5.09 -13.87 -0.60
C SER A 62 -4.78 -14.45 -1.99
N VAL A 63 -3.79 -15.35 -2.11
CA VAL A 63 -3.37 -15.93 -3.40
C VAL A 63 -4.49 -16.65 -4.14
N PRO A 64 -5.31 -17.50 -3.50
CA PRO A 64 -6.42 -18.15 -4.19
C PRO A 64 -7.38 -17.16 -4.83
N ILE A 65 -7.66 -16.05 -4.14
CA ILE A 65 -8.57 -15.00 -4.65
C ILE A 65 -7.97 -14.31 -5.88
N TYR A 66 -6.67 -13.95 -5.84
CA TYR A 66 -6.00 -13.35 -6.99
C TYR A 66 -5.89 -14.31 -8.18
N ILE A 67 -5.66 -15.60 -7.93
CA ILE A 67 -5.62 -16.63 -8.98
C ILE A 67 -7.01 -16.78 -9.63
N ILE A 68 -8.07 -16.92 -8.85
CA ILE A 68 -9.45 -17.03 -9.35
C ILE A 68 -9.79 -15.79 -10.20
N MET A 69 -9.50 -14.58 -9.69
CA MET A 69 -9.74 -13.36 -10.44
C MET A 69 -8.89 -13.25 -11.71
N MET A 70 -7.64 -13.67 -11.65
CA MET A 70 -6.78 -13.72 -12.83
C MET A 70 -7.39 -14.63 -13.92
N PHE A 71 -7.84 -15.83 -13.56
CA PHE A 71 -8.51 -16.72 -14.51
C PHE A 71 -9.80 -16.12 -15.08
N TRP A 72 -10.58 -15.41 -14.28
CA TRP A 72 -11.78 -14.71 -14.74
C TRP A 72 -11.44 -13.58 -15.72
N LEU A 73 -10.42 -12.77 -15.41
CA LEU A 73 -9.95 -11.69 -16.29
C LEU A 73 -9.36 -12.22 -17.61
N LEU A 74 -8.69 -13.38 -17.58
CA LEU A 74 -8.11 -14.02 -18.76
C LEU A 74 -9.16 -14.64 -19.71
N ARG A 75 -10.45 -14.61 -19.36
CA ARG A 75 -11.52 -14.97 -20.32
C ARG A 75 -11.59 -13.98 -21.50
N LYS A 76 -11.20 -12.72 -21.29
CA LYS A 76 -11.10 -11.72 -22.35
C LYS A 76 -9.84 -11.94 -23.19
N THR A 77 -9.97 -11.98 -24.52
CA THR A 77 -8.84 -12.21 -25.45
C THR A 77 -7.75 -11.16 -25.32
N GLU A 78 -8.12 -9.89 -25.14
CA GLU A 78 -7.20 -8.79 -24.92
C GLU A 78 -6.29 -9.03 -23.68
N ASN A 79 -6.90 -9.44 -22.58
CA ASN A 79 -6.15 -9.75 -21.35
C ASN A 79 -5.19 -10.93 -21.53
N ARG A 80 -5.56 -11.95 -22.33
CA ARG A 80 -4.65 -13.06 -22.65
C ARG A 80 -3.43 -12.58 -23.43
N THR A 81 -3.65 -11.71 -24.39
CA THR A 81 -2.56 -11.13 -25.19
C THR A 81 -1.64 -10.28 -24.30
N ASN A 82 -2.21 -9.44 -23.45
CA ASN A 82 -1.46 -8.63 -22.49
C ASN A 82 -0.71 -9.49 -21.48
N PHE A 83 -1.31 -10.55 -20.98
CA PHE A 83 -0.66 -11.52 -20.09
C PHE A 83 0.56 -12.17 -20.74
N LYS A 84 0.44 -12.67 -21.99
CA LYS A 84 1.55 -13.27 -22.73
C LYS A 84 2.69 -12.27 -22.96
N ARG A 85 2.36 -11.01 -23.23
CA ARG A 85 3.36 -9.97 -23.55
C ARG A 85 4.02 -9.37 -22.34
N TYR A 86 3.29 -9.14 -21.25
CA TYR A 86 3.74 -8.36 -20.10
C TYR A 86 3.75 -9.16 -18.78
N GLY A 87 3.26 -10.38 -18.76
CA GLY A 87 3.07 -11.17 -17.54
C GLY A 87 4.36 -11.37 -16.74
N VAL A 88 5.47 -11.70 -17.40
CA VAL A 88 6.78 -11.85 -16.72
C VAL A 88 7.22 -10.54 -16.08
N ALA A 89 7.15 -9.43 -16.81
CA ALA A 89 7.50 -8.12 -16.28
C ALA A 89 6.58 -7.71 -15.11
N ALA A 90 5.27 -7.97 -15.21
CA ALA A 90 4.32 -7.70 -14.14
C ALA A 90 4.59 -8.57 -12.89
N SER A 91 4.97 -9.85 -13.08
CA SER A 91 5.37 -10.74 -11.99
C SER A 91 6.62 -10.23 -11.28
N THR A 92 7.67 -9.86 -12.03
CA THR A 92 8.94 -9.35 -11.47
C THR A 92 8.71 -8.07 -10.67
N VAL A 93 7.97 -7.12 -11.25
CA VAL A 93 7.63 -5.85 -10.56
C VAL A 93 6.74 -6.11 -9.35
N GLY A 94 5.79 -7.05 -9.45
CA GLY A 94 4.95 -7.46 -8.33
C GLY A 94 5.74 -8.09 -7.19
N ILE A 95 6.69 -8.98 -7.49
CA ILE A 95 7.59 -9.58 -6.49
C ILE A 95 8.41 -8.49 -5.79
N LEU A 96 8.93 -7.51 -6.51
CA LEU A 96 9.66 -6.38 -5.91
C LEU A 96 8.78 -5.62 -4.91
N GLY A 97 7.57 -5.24 -5.31
CA GLY A 97 6.69 -4.39 -4.49
C GLY A 97 5.94 -5.13 -3.38
N TYR A 98 5.44 -6.34 -3.65
CA TYR A 98 4.57 -7.07 -2.71
C TYR A 98 5.25 -8.20 -1.94
N TYR A 99 6.41 -8.68 -2.40
CA TYR A 99 7.23 -9.59 -1.62
C TYR A 99 8.34 -8.82 -0.90
N LEU A 100 9.30 -8.24 -1.62
CA LEU A 100 10.48 -7.66 -1.00
C LEU A 100 10.16 -6.44 -0.13
N ALA A 101 9.41 -5.46 -0.65
CA ALA A 101 9.02 -4.30 0.15
C ALA A 101 8.16 -4.73 1.36
N SER A 102 7.21 -5.64 1.16
CA SER A 102 6.34 -6.09 2.25
C SER A 102 7.07 -6.91 3.31
N TYR A 103 8.09 -7.69 2.92
CA TYR A 103 8.94 -8.41 3.87
C TYR A 103 9.70 -7.45 4.78
N LEU A 104 10.36 -6.45 4.19
CA LEU A 104 11.09 -5.43 4.95
C LEU A 104 10.17 -4.62 5.86
N ASP A 105 8.97 -4.28 5.38
CA ASP A 105 7.95 -3.57 6.12
C ASP A 105 7.49 -4.36 7.37
N ILE A 106 7.12 -5.62 7.17
CA ILE A 106 6.70 -6.48 8.28
C ILE A 106 7.86 -6.75 9.24
N ALA A 107 9.05 -7.04 8.73
CA ALA A 107 10.24 -7.25 9.55
C ALA A 107 10.61 -6.01 10.39
N ALA A 108 10.43 -4.79 9.84
CA ALA A 108 10.63 -3.56 10.59
C ALA A 108 9.75 -3.49 11.84
N MET A 109 8.52 -3.98 11.75
CA MET A 109 7.53 -3.91 12.83
C MET A 109 7.85 -4.82 14.02
N ALA A 110 8.83 -5.70 13.91
CA ALA A 110 9.40 -6.39 15.09
C ALA A 110 10.12 -5.42 16.04
N TYR A 111 10.61 -4.28 15.52
CA TYR A 111 11.49 -3.36 16.22
C TYR A 111 10.90 -1.97 16.48
N ILE A 112 9.88 -1.56 15.70
CA ILE A 112 9.27 -0.23 15.78
C ILE A 112 7.76 -0.32 16.02
N SER A 113 7.15 0.79 16.47
CA SER A 113 5.71 0.90 16.67
C SER A 113 4.94 0.93 15.35
N ALA A 114 3.64 0.60 15.40
CA ALA A 114 2.76 0.69 14.23
C ALA A 114 2.62 2.14 13.73
N GLN A 115 2.67 3.10 14.65
CA GLN A 115 2.62 4.53 14.32
C GLN A 115 3.88 4.96 13.57
N LEU A 116 5.06 4.61 14.06
CA LEU A 116 6.34 4.97 13.44
C LEU A 116 6.51 4.30 12.08
N GLU A 117 6.18 3.00 11.95
CA GLU A 117 6.18 2.30 10.66
C GLU A 117 5.35 3.08 9.62
N ARG A 118 4.11 3.45 9.99
CA ARG A 118 3.21 4.13 9.08
C ARG A 118 3.76 5.47 8.59
N LEU A 119 4.44 6.21 9.45
CA LEU A 119 5.08 7.48 9.09
C LEU A 119 6.30 7.29 8.19
N LEU A 120 7.11 6.25 8.46
CA LEU A 120 8.28 5.91 7.64
C LEU A 120 7.88 5.48 6.23
N ILE A 121 6.87 4.62 6.10
CA ILE A 121 6.34 4.23 4.79
C ILE A 121 5.81 5.46 4.02
N PHE A 122 5.22 6.44 4.70
CA PHE A 122 4.75 7.67 4.06
C PHE A 122 5.88 8.55 3.48
N LEU A 123 7.15 8.18 3.65
CA LEU A 123 8.27 8.79 2.93
C LEU A 123 8.38 8.33 1.46
N PHE A 124 7.65 7.27 1.03
CA PHE A 124 7.74 6.77 -0.35
C PHE A 124 7.53 7.85 -1.43
N PRO A 125 6.66 8.89 -1.28
CA PRO A 125 6.53 9.92 -2.29
C PRO A 125 7.82 10.72 -2.49
N SER A 126 8.60 10.93 -1.42
CA SER A 126 9.90 11.59 -1.50
C SER A 126 10.87 10.77 -2.37
N PHE A 127 10.88 9.45 -2.19
CA PHE A 127 11.68 8.55 -3.02
C PHE A 127 11.19 8.52 -4.46
N VAL A 128 9.87 8.55 -4.70
CA VAL A 128 9.33 8.64 -6.06
C VAL A 128 9.83 9.90 -6.76
N VAL A 129 9.81 11.05 -6.08
CA VAL A 129 10.32 12.33 -6.63
C VAL A 129 11.83 12.22 -6.91
N LEU A 130 12.61 11.72 -5.95
CA LEU A 130 14.07 11.60 -6.10
C LEU A 130 14.45 10.67 -7.26
N ILE A 131 13.82 9.49 -7.36
CA ILE A 131 14.07 8.54 -8.44
C ILE A 131 13.62 9.13 -9.78
N SER A 132 12.47 9.79 -9.84
CA SER A 132 11.98 10.44 -11.06
C SER A 132 12.93 11.54 -11.51
N TRP A 133 13.51 12.30 -10.60
CA TRP A 133 14.49 13.33 -10.91
C TRP A 133 15.79 12.74 -11.43
N ILE A 134 16.36 11.75 -10.73
CA ILE A 134 17.68 11.18 -11.05
C ILE A 134 17.62 10.29 -12.30
N VAL A 135 16.63 9.37 -12.34
CA VAL A 135 16.54 8.33 -13.37
C VAL A 135 15.75 8.79 -14.59
N LEU A 136 14.60 9.44 -14.38
CA LEU A 136 13.71 9.89 -15.46
C LEU A 136 14.02 11.34 -15.90
N LYS A 137 14.99 12.02 -15.24
CA LYS A 137 15.40 13.41 -15.51
C LYS A 137 14.24 14.41 -15.43
N GLN A 138 13.20 14.11 -14.67
CA GLN A 138 12.07 14.99 -14.42
C GLN A 138 12.44 15.96 -13.31
N THR A 139 12.56 17.25 -13.63
CA THR A 139 12.92 18.28 -12.64
C THR A 139 11.79 18.49 -11.62
N PRO A 140 12.07 18.36 -10.32
CA PRO A 140 11.07 18.60 -9.30
C PRO A 140 10.64 20.08 -9.27
N VAL A 141 9.40 20.32 -8.93
CA VAL A 141 8.85 21.68 -8.80
C VAL A 141 9.55 22.44 -7.68
N LYS A 142 9.69 23.78 -7.84
CA LYS A 142 10.33 24.64 -6.81
C LYS A 142 9.68 24.43 -5.43
N GLY A 143 10.50 24.14 -4.43
CA GLY A 143 10.07 23.91 -3.04
C GLY A 143 9.83 22.45 -2.67
N THR A 144 9.88 21.50 -3.62
CA THR A 144 9.76 20.07 -3.33
C THR A 144 10.83 19.57 -2.35
N PHE A 145 12.09 20.01 -2.52
CA PHE A 145 13.17 19.62 -1.59
C PHE A 145 12.98 20.17 -0.17
N LYS A 146 12.39 21.38 -0.02
CA LYS A 146 12.03 21.91 1.31
C LYS A 146 10.94 21.05 1.98
N ALA A 147 9.96 20.61 1.20
CA ALA A 147 8.91 19.73 1.69
C ALA A 147 9.49 18.37 2.12
N ILE A 148 10.34 17.76 1.29
CA ILE A 148 11.02 16.51 1.61
C ILE A 148 11.82 16.66 2.91
N PHE A 149 12.62 17.70 3.04
CA PHE A 149 13.44 17.96 4.22
C PHE A 149 12.59 18.08 5.50
N LEU A 150 11.46 18.77 5.41
CA LEU A 150 10.53 18.89 6.55
C LEU A 150 9.95 17.55 6.97
N GLY A 151 9.61 16.68 6.02
CA GLY A 151 9.14 15.32 6.30
C GLY A 151 10.20 14.48 7.04
N TYR A 152 11.44 14.57 6.61
CA TYR A 152 12.55 13.87 7.28
C TYR A 152 12.83 14.41 8.70
N ILE A 153 12.68 15.71 8.92
CA ILE A 153 12.74 16.28 10.30
C ILE A 153 11.62 15.68 11.16
N GLY A 154 10.39 15.59 10.63
CA GLY A 154 9.27 15.00 11.35
C GLY A 154 9.54 13.56 11.78
N VAL A 155 10.07 12.74 10.87
CA VAL A 155 10.48 11.36 11.18
C VAL A 155 11.62 11.32 12.19
N ALA A 156 12.66 12.13 12.01
CA ALA A 156 13.82 12.16 12.89
C ALA A 156 13.44 12.51 14.35
N LEU A 157 12.49 13.43 14.55
CA LEU A 157 11.97 13.79 15.88
C LEU A 157 11.35 12.57 16.58
N ILE A 158 10.56 11.77 15.88
CA ILE A 158 9.92 10.59 16.47
C ILE A 158 10.94 9.50 16.73
N VAL A 159 11.79 9.19 15.74
CA VAL A 159 12.85 8.16 15.91
C VAL A 159 13.76 8.50 17.09
N PHE A 160 14.17 9.76 17.22
CA PHE A 160 15.02 10.19 18.33
C PHE A 160 14.35 10.09 19.69
N HIS A 161 13.06 10.47 19.76
CA HIS A 161 12.28 10.31 20.98
C HIS A 161 12.14 8.84 21.37
N ASP A 162 11.77 7.98 20.41
CA ASP A 162 11.53 6.56 20.66
C ASP A 162 12.84 5.80 20.96
N MET A 163 13.98 6.22 20.39
CA MET A 163 15.30 5.67 20.74
C MET A 163 15.60 5.76 22.23
N ASN A 164 15.26 6.90 22.82
CA ASN A 164 15.48 7.13 24.25
C ASN A 164 14.59 6.27 25.14
N ASN A 165 13.44 5.80 24.64
CA ASN A 165 12.43 5.08 25.41
C ASN A 165 12.42 3.56 25.14
N ILE A 166 12.76 3.11 23.92
CA ILE A 166 12.57 1.71 23.47
C ILE A 166 13.93 1.01 23.20
N GLY A 167 15.01 1.78 22.97
CA GLY A 167 16.37 1.26 22.79
C GLY A 167 16.87 1.25 21.34
N ASN A 168 18.12 0.77 21.14
CA ASN A 168 18.88 0.92 19.89
C ASN A 168 18.32 0.13 18.68
N ASN A 169 17.46 -0.86 18.89
CA ASN A 169 16.88 -1.66 17.80
C ASN A 169 15.91 -0.86 16.93
N ILE A 170 15.45 0.31 17.38
CA ILE A 170 14.63 1.23 16.58
C ILE A 170 15.33 1.66 15.29
N LEU A 171 16.65 1.87 15.32
CA LEU A 171 17.41 2.24 14.12
C LEU A 171 17.37 1.14 13.06
N LEU A 172 17.47 -0.13 13.47
CA LEU A 172 17.34 -1.26 12.56
C LEU A 172 15.93 -1.32 11.94
N GLY A 173 14.89 -1.24 12.78
CA GLY A 173 13.50 -1.25 12.32
C GLY A 173 13.20 -0.06 11.40
N SER A 174 13.64 1.15 11.77
CA SER A 174 13.47 2.33 10.93
C SER A 174 14.21 2.21 9.61
N GLY A 175 15.42 1.64 9.60
CA GLY A 175 16.18 1.37 8.38
C GLY A 175 15.46 0.39 7.45
N LEU A 176 14.88 -0.69 7.99
CA LEU A 176 14.08 -1.66 7.22
C LEU A 176 12.82 -1.01 6.64
N ALA A 177 12.10 -0.18 7.42
CA ALA A 177 10.90 0.52 6.95
C ALA A 177 11.25 1.55 5.85
N VAL A 178 12.35 2.30 5.99
CA VAL A 178 12.82 3.22 4.95
C VAL A 178 13.24 2.48 3.68
N ALA A 179 13.92 1.34 3.81
CA ALA A 179 14.28 0.49 2.67
C ALA A 179 13.01 -0.05 1.98
N SER A 180 12.00 -0.47 2.75
CA SER A 180 10.68 -0.86 2.22
C SER A 180 10.04 0.29 1.43
N ALA A 181 10.02 1.50 1.99
CA ALA A 181 9.46 2.69 1.32
C ALA A 181 10.19 3.01 0.01
N PHE A 182 11.52 2.85 -0.04
CA PHE A 182 12.32 3.04 -1.25
C PHE A 182 11.98 2.00 -2.31
N ILE A 183 11.93 0.71 -1.94
CA ILE A 183 11.58 -0.38 -2.87
C ILE A 183 10.17 -0.22 -3.39
N PHE A 184 9.24 0.19 -2.51
CA PHE A 184 7.86 0.49 -2.91
C PHE A 184 7.79 1.67 -3.89
N ALA A 185 8.62 2.69 -3.74
CA ALA A 185 8.73 3.79 -4.71
C ALA A 185 9.23 3.30 -6.08
N CYS A 186 10.25 2.44 -6.10
CA CYS A 186 10.70 1.78 -7.34
C CYS A 186 9.56 0.99 -8.00
N TYR A 187 8.83 0.18 -7.22
CA TYR A 187 7.67 -0.55 -7.69
C TYR A 187 6.63 0.37 -8.33
N LEU A 188 6.27 1.49 -7.69
CA LEU A 188 5.28 2.42 -8.21
C LEU A 188 5.70 3.02 -9.57
N ILE A 189 6.97 3.38 -9.71
CA ILE A 189 7.49 3.92 -10.98
C ILE A 189 7.47 2.86 -12.08
N MET A 190 7.94 1.64 -11.78
CA MET A 190 8.00 0.55 -12.75
C MET A 190 6.59 0.05 -13.13
N SER A 191 5.66 0.01 -12.19
CA SER A 191 4.30 -0.47 -12.41
C SER A 191 3.47 0.45 -13.32
N LYS A 192 3.74 1.77 -13.32
CA LYS A 192 2.94 2.76 -14.07
C LYS A 192 2.78 2.42 -15.55
N LYS A 193 3.86 2.03 -16.23
CA LYS A 193 3.83 1.65 -17.64
C LYS A 193 3.07 0.34 -17.86
N LEU A 194 3.24 -0.65 -17.00
CA LEU A 194 2.56 -1.94 -17.10
C LEU A 194 1.06 -1.80 -16.85
N ILE A 195 0.66 -1.01 -15.85
CA ILE A 195 -0.74 -0.71 -15.55
C ILE A 195 -1.44 -0.04 -16.74
N SER A 196 -0.77 0.89 -17.43
CA SER A 196 -1.36 1.55 -18.61
C SER A 196 -1.54 0.62 -19.79
N GLN A 197 -0.77 -0.46 -19.89
CA GLN A 197 -0.80 -1.43 -21.00
C GLN A 197 -1.74 -2.61 -20.75
N MET A 198 -1.89 -3.06 -19.52
CA MET A 198 -2.67 -4.27 -19.22
C MET A 198 -3.84 -4.04 -18.26
N GLY A 199 -4.02 -2.82 -17.79
CA GLY A 199 -5.02 -2.47 -16.79
C GLY A 199 -4.61 -2.79 -15.36
N SER A 200 -5.14 -2.02 -14.40
CA SER A 200 -4.76 -2.13 -12.98
C SER A 200 -5.15 -3.48 -12.38
N GLN A 201 -6.33 -4.00 -12.72
CA GLN A 201 -6.83 -5.26 -12.15
C GLN A 201 -5.97 -6.46 -12.57
N LEU A 202 -5.66 -6.60 -13.85
CA LEU A 202 -4.84 -7.71 -14.35
C LEU A 202 -3.41 -7.62 -13.79
N PHE A 203 -2.82 -6.42 -13.80
CA PHE A 203 -1.51 -6.18 -13.20
C PHE A 203 -1.47 -6.56 -11.71
N THR A 204 -2.48 -6.14 -10.94
CA THR A 204 -2.58 -6.46 -9.50
C THR A 204 -2.70 -7.97 -9.27
N CYS A 205 -3.56 -8.66 -10.01
CA CYS A 205 -3.72 -10.12 -9.87
C CYS A 205 -2.43 -10.87 -10.19
N ILE A 206 -1.71 -10.49 -11.24
CA ILE A 206 -0.42 -11.11 -11.59
C ILE A 206 0.64 -10.78 -10.55
N GLY A 207 0.81 -9.52 -10.20
CA GLY A 207 1.84 -9.07 -9.27
C GLY A 207 1.67 -9.64 -7.86
N MET A 208 0.44 -9.54 -7.31
CA MET A 208 0.13 -10.08 -5.98
C MET A 208 0.15 -11.62 -5.97
N GLY A 209 -0.39 -12.25 -7.02
CA GLY A 209 -0.37 -13.71 -7.16
C GLY A 209 1.05 -14.25 -7.22
N SER A 210 1.91 -13.67 -8.06
CA SER A 210 3.32 -14.09 -8.18
C SER A 210 4.10 -13.87 -6.89
N ALA A 211 3.95 -12.70 -6.25
CA ALA A 211 4.59 -12.42 -4.97
C ALA A 211 4.12 -13.39 -3.88
N GLY A 212 2.81 -13.65 -3.82
CA GLY A 212 2.25 -14.59 -2.87
C GLY A 212 2.76 -16.03 -3.07
N ILE A 213 2.91 -16.48 -4.31
CA ILE A 213 3.52 -17.79 -4.61
C ILE A 213 4.97 -17.84 -4.10
N VAL A 214 5.77 -16.79 -4.33
CA VAL A 214 7.15 -16.72 -3.82
C VAL A 214 7.18 -16.79 -2.29
N ILE A 215 6.26 -16.08 -1.61
CA ILE A 215 6.11 -16.13 -0.16
C ILE A 215 5.80 -17.56 0.32
N LEU A 216 4.87 -18.25 -0.34
CA LEU A 216 4.49 -19.63 0.03
C LEU A 216 5.65 -20.61 -0.20
N ILE A 217 6.43 -20.45 -1.27
CA ILE A 217 7.64 -21.25 -1.51
C ILE A 217 8.67 -21.00 -0.40
N GLN A 218 8.91 -19.73 -0.04
CA GLN A 218 9.84 -19.38 1.04
C GLN A 218 9.40 -19.98 2.39
N SER A 219 8.12 -19.88 2.72
CA SER A 219 7.60 -20.43 3.98
C SER A 219 7.78 -21.95 4.08
N GLN A 220 7.57 -22.68 2.98
CA GLN A 220 7.85 -24.11 2.92
C GLN A 220 9.34 -24.43 3.10
N TRP A 221 10.20 -23.64 2.45
CA TRP A 221 11.67 -23.81 2.60
C TRP A 221 12.15 -23.58 4.03
N GLN A 222 11.51 -22.66 4.75
CA GLN A 222 11.82 -22.39 6.16
C GLN A 222 11.13 -23.35 7.14
N GLY A 223 10.37 -24.33 6.62
CA GLY A 223 9.69 -25.33 7.45
C GLY A 223 8.52 -24.78 8.26
N ILE A 224 7.92 -23.67 7.83
CA ILE A 224 6.76 -23.09 8.51
C ILE A 224 5.53 -23.93 8.20
N ASP A 225 5.08 -24.70 9.19
CA ASP A 225 3.82 -25.42 9.11
C ASP A 225 2.68 -24.52 9.61
N VAL A 226 1.88 -24.03 8.66
CA VAL A 226 0.75 -23.12 8.93
C VAL A 226 -0.29 -23.74 9.87
N ILE A 227 -0.40 -25.08 9.89
CA ILE A 227 -1.42 -25.80 10.69
C ILE A 227 -1.04 -25.83 12.17
N THR A 228 0.25 -25.80 12.48
CA THR A 228 0.77 -25.87 13.86
C THR A 228 0.89 -24.51 14.54
N LEU A 229 0.62 -23.42 13.82
CA LEU A 229 0.67 -22.05 14.36
C LEU A 229 -0.52 -21.79 15.31
N ASP A 230 -0.34 -20.81 16.19
CA ASP A 230 -1.39 -20.37 17.10
C ASP A 230 -2.69 -20.01 16.32
N PRO A 231 -3.88 -20.51 16.74
CA PRO A 231 -5.13 -20.23 16.05
C PRO A 231 -5.46 -18.73 15.94
N GLN A 232 -5.02 -17.90 16.90
CA GLN A 232 -5.23 -16.46 16.86
C GLN A 232 -4.31 -15.81 15.79
N LEU A 233 -3.06 -16.30 15.67
CA LEU A 233 -2.16 -15.90 14.60
C LEU A 233 -2.70 -16.27 13.23
N ILE A 234 -3.27 -17.49 13.07
CA ILE A 234 -3.91 -17.91 11.82
C ILE A 234 -5.08 -16.99 11.48
N GLY A 235 -5.95 -16.72 12.46
CA GLY A 235 -7.09 -15.80 12.27
C GLY A 235 -6.68 -14.41 11.84
N LEU A 236 -5.64 -13.84 12.48
CA LEU A 236 -5.08 -12.53 12.11
C LEU A 236 -4.44 -12.55 10.72
N GLY A 237 -3.73 -13.62 10.36
CA GLY A 237 -3.12 -13.77 9.04
C GLY A 237 -4.17 -13.82 7.92
N ILE A 238 -5.27 -14.55 8.13
CA ILE A 238 -6.41 -14.59 7.20
C ILE A 238 -7.06 -13.20 7.11
N ALA A 239 -7.28 -12.53 8.24
CA ALA A 239 -7.83 -11.19 8.27
C ALA A 239 -6.92 -10.19 7.53
N LEU A 240 -5.60 -10.25 7.71
CA LEU A 240 -4.62 -9.47 6.97
C LEU A 240 -4.71 -9.71 5.46
N GLY A 241 -4.83 -10.97 5.03
CA GLY A 241 -4.95 -11.31 3.62
C GLY A 241 -6.23 -10.78 2.99
N ILE A 242 -7.36 -10.90 3.65
CA ILE A 242 -8.65 -10.48 3.10
C ILE A 242 -8.87 -8.97 3.29
N PHE A 243 -8.86 -8.48 4.54
CA PHE A 243 -9.26 -7.11 4.87
C PHE A 243 -8.16 -6.07 4.65
N CYS A 244 -6.89 -6.45 4.80
CA CYS A 244 -5.77 -5.50 4.66
C CYS A 244 -4.97 -5.70 3.36
N THR A 245 -5.34 -6.65 2.50
CA THR A 245 -4.64 -6.89 1.24
C THR A 245 -5.59 -6.95 0.07
N VAL A 246 -6.51 -7.93 0.01
CA VAL A 246 -7.41 -8.13 -1.12
C VAL A 246 -8.42 -6.97 -1.24
N LEU A 247 -9.24 -6.76 -0.24
CA LEU A 247 -10.29 -5.74 -0.29
C LEU A 247 -9.74 -4.33 -0.59
N PRO A 248 -8.71 -3.82 0.12
CA PRO A 248 -8.22 -2.48 -0.17
C PRO A 248 -7.59 -2.37 -1.54
N SER A 249 -6.95 -3.43 -2.08
CA SER A 249 -6.40 -3.40 -3.43
C SER A 249 -7.49 -3.17 -4.49
N PHE A 250 -8.68 -3.75 -4.31
CA PHE A 250 -9.81 -3.54 -5.21
C PHE A 250 -10.46 -2.18 -5.04
N PHE A 251 -10.63 -1.71 -3.80
CA PHE A 251 -11.15 -0.37 -3.56
C PHE A 251 -10.24 0.71 -4.13
N VAL A 252 -8.93 0.59 -3.95
CA VAL A 252 -7.94 1.50 -4.55
C VAL A 252 -7.97 1.42 -6.07
N ALA A 253 -8.03 0.22 -6.67
CA ALA A 253 -8.16 0.06 -8.11
C ALA A 253 -9.45 0.69 -8.66
N ALA A 254 -10.58 0.54 -7.96
CA ALA A 254 -11.85 1.18 -8.31
C ALA A 254 -11.78 2.72 -8.17
N ALA A 255 -11.12 3.22 -7.13
CA ALA A 255 -10.88 4.65 -6.94
C ALA A 255 -10.01 5.24 -8.07
N MET A 256 -8.95 4.53 -8.49
CA MET A 256 -8.06 4.96 -9.58
C MET A 256 -8.76 5.08 -10.94
N GLN A 257 -9.88 4.39 -11.15
CA GLN A 257 -10.68 4.55 -12.36
C GLN A 257 -11.48 5.87 -12.37
N LYS A 258 -11.70 6.48 -11.20
CA LYS A 258 -12.56 7.66 -11.01
C LYS A 258 -11.80 8.91 -10.55
N LEU A 259 -10.63 8.72 -9.95
CA LEU A 259 -9.79 9.78 -9.38
C LEU A 259 -8.47 9.89 -10.13
N THR A 260 -7.95 11.10 -10.21
CA THR A 260 -6.55 11.32 -10.60
C THR A 260 -5.61 10.77 -9.52
N PRO A 261 -4.35 10.41 -9.86
CA PRO A 261 -3.36 9.99 -8.87
C PRO A 261 -3.17 11.01 -7.74
N SER A 262 -3.26 12.29 -8.05
CA SER A 262 -3.17 13.39 -7.07
C SER A 262 -4.35 13.37 -6.08
N GLN A 263 -5.59 13.23 -6.56
CA GLN A 263 -6.78 13.15 -5.71
C GLN A 263 -6.77 11.90 -4.82
N LEU A 264 -6.41 10.73 -5.38
CA LEU A 264 -6.28 9.49 -4.62
C LEU A 264 -5.27 9.64 -3.49
N SER A 265 -4.12 10.21 -3.80
CA SER A 265 -3.05 10.40 -2.83
C SER A 265 -3.40 11.42 -1.74
N LEU A 266 -4.13 12.51 -2.07
CA LEU A 266 -4.65 13.44 -1.07
C LEU A 266 -5.63 12.77 -0.12
N THR A 267 -6.53 11.94 -0.66
CA THR A 267 -7.48 11.17 0.15
C THR A 267 -6.76 10.17 1.07
N SER A 268 -5.65 9.58 0.62
CA SER A 268 -4.87 8.62 1.41
C SER A 268 -4.05 9.25 2.55
N ASN A 269 -3.91 10.59 2.59
CA ASN A 269 -3.17 11.27 3.66
C ASN A 269 -3.84 11.17 5.05
N VAL A 270 -5.08 10.73 5.12
CA VAL A 270 -5.75 10.43 6.39
C VAL A 270 -5.22 9.12 7.03
N GLY A 271 -4.51 8.30 6.26
CA GLY A 271 -4.01 6.99 6.70
C GLY A 271 -3.20 7.02 8.01
N PRO A 272 -2.17 7.86 8.17
CA PRO A 272 -1.40 7.92 9.43
C PRO A 272 -2.25 8.23 10.65
N ALA A 273 -3.23 9.13 10.52
CA ALA A 273 -4.12 9.47 11.62
C ALA A 273 -5.01 8.27 12.00
N ILE A 274 -5.54 7.53 11.03
CA ILE A 274 -6.32 6.31 11.26
C ILE A 274 -5.46 5.27 11.96
N THR A 275 -4.23 5.02 11.49
CA THR A 275 -3.31 4.08 12.13
C THR A 275 -3.00 4.48 13.58
N ALA A 276 -2.74 5.77 13.84
CA ALA A 276 -2.46 6.25 15.19
C ALA A 276 -3.64 5.99 16.14
N VAL A 277 -4.87 6.26 15.72
CA VAL A 277 -6.07 5.98 16.52
C VAL A 277 -6.16 4.49 16.87
N PHE A 278 -5.99 3.60 15.90
CA PHE A 278 -6.03 2.15 16.15
C PHE A 278 -4.84 1.66 16.97
N ALA A 279 -3.64 2.20 16.76
CA ALA A 279 -2.46 1.83 17.53
C ALA A 279 -2.60 2.23 19.01
N ILE A 280 -3.16 3.41 19.30
CA ILE A 280 -3.44 3.85 20.66
C ILE A 280 -4.53 2.98 21.31
N THR A 281 -5.65 2.76 20.60
CA THR A 281 -6.83 2.11 21.19
C THR A 281 -6.68 0.59 21.30
N ILE A 282 -6.01 -0.07 20.36
CA ILE A 282 -5.89 -1.54 20.30
C ILE A 282 -4.56 -2.02 20.89
N LEU A 283 -3.45 -1.35 20.55
CA LEU A 283 -2.11 -1.77 20.97
C LEU A 283 -1.64 -1.03 22.25
N SER A 284 -2.40 -0.05 22.73
CA SER A 284 -1.99 0.83 23.83
C SER A 284 -0.63 1.50 23.58
N GLU A 285 -0.31 1.78 22.31
CA GLU A 285 0.93 2.48 21.96
C GLU A 285 0.91 3.91 22.53
N PRO A 286 2.02 4.39 23.13
CA PRO A 286 2.09 5.74 23.66
C PRO A 286 2.02 6.75 22.51
N PHE A 287 1.21 7.80 22.68
CA PHE A 287 1.12 8.92 21.76
C PHE A 287 1.57 10.19 22.45
N THR A 288 2.72 10.69 22.04
CA THR A 288 3.32 11.89 22.63
C THR A 288 3.23 13.09 21.68
N TRP A 289 3.58 14.27 22.17
CA TRP A 289 3.67 15.47 21.34
C TRP A 289 4.66 15.32 20.18
N PHE A 290 5.71 14.51 20.36
CA PHE A 290 6.67 14.21 19.29
C PHE A 290 5.99 13.47 18.12
N HIS A 291 5.12 12.50 18.43
CA HIS A 291 4.32 11.80 17.41
C HIS A 291 3.37 12.75 16.70
N ALA A 292 2.67 13.63 17.43
CA ALA A 292 1.76 14.60 16.85
C ALA A 292 2.47 15.57 15.89
N ILE A 293 3.57 16.19 16.35
CA ILE A 293 4.35 17.16 15.57
C ILE A 293 4.99 16.46 14.35
N GLY A 294 5.61 15.30 14.56
CA GLY A 294 6.23 14.54 13.48
C GLY A 294 5.22 14.11 12.40
N MET A 295 4.03 13.66 12.81
CA MET A 295 2.94 13.33 11.90
C MET A 295 2.51 14.54 11.07
N VAL A 296 2.32 15.71 11.70
CA VAL A 296 1.98 16.96 11.00
C VAL A 296 3.07 17.31 9.97
N PHE A 297 4.35 17.18 10.31
CA PHE A 297 5.45 17.48 9.39
C PHE A 297 5.47 16.52 8.20
N VAL A 298 5.28 15.22 8.42
CA VAL A 298 5.25 14.21 7.35
C VAL A 298 4.05 14.44 6.43
N VAL A 299 2.85 14.61 6.98
CA VAL A 299 1.64 14.86 6.18
C VAL A 299 1.75 16.17 5.41
N TYR A 300 2.21 17.25 6.05
CA TYR A 300 2.42 18.54 5.39
C TYR A 300 3.45 18.45 4.26
N SER A 301 4.54 17.70 4.47
CA SER A 301 5.55 17.42 3.44
C SER A 301 4.91 16.82 2.19
N VAL A 302 4.16 15.73 2.35
CA VAL A 302 3.51 15.03 1.24
C VAL A 302 2.47 15.90 0.53
N VAL A 303 1.65 16.65 1.27
CA VAL A 303 0.65 17.58 0.70
C VAL A 303 1.33 18.72 -0.06
N SER A 304 2.44 19.24 0.48
CA SER A 304 3.16 20.37 -0.15
C SER A 304 3.87 19.99 -1.45
N MET A 305 4.31 18.72 -1.57
CA MET A 305 4.89 18.22 -2.83
C MET A 305 3.87 18.19 -3.97
N LYS A 306 2.59 17.97 -3.68
CA LYS A 306 1.50 17.79 -4.66
C LYS A 306 0.79 19.07 -5.07
N LYS A 307 0.71 20.07 -4.19
CA LYS A 307 0.04 21.36 -4.50
C LYS A 307 0.66 22.12 -5.67
N ARG A 308 1.75 21.63 -6.24
CA ARG A 308 2.56 22.33 -7.24
C ARG A 308 2.71 21.57 -8.56
N GLU A 309 2.02 20.41 -8.72
CA GLU A 309 1.79 19.74 -9.99
C GLU A 309 0.49 20.29 -10.66
#